data_a36d31c9d5d56a9aaa398d9c70dbe6c2
#
_entry.id   a36d31c9d5d56a9aaa398d9c70dbe6c2
#
_cell.length_a   1.000
_cell.length_b   1.000
_cell.length_c   1.000
_cell.angle_alpha   90.00
_cell.angle_beta   90.00
_cell.angle_gamma   90.00
#
_symmetry.space_group_name_H-M   'P 1'
#
loop_
_entity.id
_entity.type
_entity.pdbx_description
1 polymer ?
#
loop_
_entity_poly.entity_id
_entity_poly.type
_entity_poly.pdbx_seq_one_letter_code
_entity_poly.pdbx_strand_id
1 'polypeptide(L)'
;MPASNASTQTDKNPKQSLQFLFFYALAVAGGAVGYVPFLTLLLPMQTTQQFGDNALNVLAYAAFAGAIAASCANIFFGWLSDMSKRRRPWIASGMILSSIVLASMPYATSVAVLIGMIVVWQLCLNMMLAPLGAWAGDTVPDVQKGLLGGFLAFAPALGALSGTIITLQGLATSSERHFAIALLVIFLVTPVLFVVRPVPMPELKNGYAADEQNQFAHNRSKNDAVRMWLARLLVQIAEASLFAFLLLWFRTVEPGFGENDVANIFTAVLCTAVLFAIIVGRWSDRTGRPILPLAICALAVTGGLTIMAIATTLAVALLGYAIFGLASSIFLALHSSQTLRVLPSAEHRGRDLGVFNLTNTVPSLIMPWLTLALVPTYGFGALFFLLAGLAVVASILLFTMPSPIAED
;
A
#
# COMPACT_ATOMS: atom_id res chain seq x y z
N MET A 1 -10.82 56.17 25.84
CA MET A 1 -10.24 54.84 25.93
C MET A 1 -10.94 53.95 24.91
N PRO A 2 -10.34 53.56 23.80
CA PRO A 2 -10.94 52.58 22.86
C PRO A 2 -10.60 51.18 23.33
N ALA A 3 -11.64 50.34 23.42
CA ALA A 3 -11.56 48.94 23.75
C ALA A 3 -10.73 48.18 22.69
N SER A 4 -9.73 47.46 23.18
CA SER A 4 -8.92 46.53 22.42
C SER A 4 -9.80 45.38 21.94
N ASN A 5 -10.09 45.35 20.65
CA ASN A 5 -10.60 44.14 19.97
C ASN A 5 -9.48 43.07 19.93
N ALA A 6 -9.49 42.23 20.93
CA ALA A 6 -8.79 40.96 20.85
C ALA A 6 -9.47 40.09 19.77
N SER A 7 -9.02 40.23 18.51
CA SER A 7 -9.36 39.31 17.46
C SER A 7 -8.77 37.93 17.83
N THR A 8 -9.61 37.02 18.26
CA THR A 8 -9.34 35.60 18.29
C THR A 8 -8.74 35.18 16.91
N GLN A 9 -7.45 34.96 16.89
CA GLN A 9 -6.79 34.29 15.77
C GLN A 9 -7.38 32.88 15.69
N THR A 10 -8.42 32.72 14.91
CA THR A 10 -8.88 31.42 14.45
C THR A 10 -7.75 30.75 13.68
N ASP A 11 -7.38 29.57 14.15
CA ASP A 11 -6.40 28.65 13.60
C ASP A 11 -6.49 28.64 12.05
N LYS A 12 -5.53 29.25 11.36
CA LYS A 12 -5.59 29.61 9.94
C LYS A 12 -5.40 28.45 8.98
N ASN A 13 -5.24 27.20 9.47
CA ASN A 13 -5.07 26.02 8.61
C ASN A 13 -6.32 25.13 8.65
N PRO A 14 -7.16 25.12 7.60
CA PRO A 14 -8.33 24.29 7.55
C PRO A 14 -7.92 22.81 7.61
N LYS A 15 -8.54 22.05 8.51
CA LYS A 15 -8.34 20.61 8.68
C LYS A 15 -9.52 19.86 8.11
N GLN A 16 -9.28 18.65 7.60
CA GLN A 16 -10.34 17.71 7.26
C GLN A 16 -10.94 17.10 8.54
N SER A 17 -12.23 16.78 8.49
CA SER A 17 -12.87 16.06 9.59
C SER A 17 -12.27 14.64 9.74
N LEU A 18 -12.21 14.14 10.98
CA LEU A 18 -11.80 12.75 11.23
C LEU A 18 -12.71 11.75 10.50
N GLN A 19 -13.99 12.08 10.37
CA GLN A 19 -14.95 11.28 9.62
C GLN A 19 -14.54 11.13 8.14
N PHE A 20 -14.10 12.24 7.49
CA PHE A 20 -13.61 12.19 6.13
C PHE A 20 -12.36 11.33 6.01
N LEU A 21 -11.38 11.49 6.89
CA LEU A 21 -10.14 10.70 6.87
C LEU A 21 -10.42 9.22 7.08
N PHE A 22 -11.35 8.88 7.97
CA PHE A 22 -11.75 7.50 8.23
C PHE A 22 -12.45 6.87 7.01
N PHE A 23 -13.45 7.53 6.42
CA PHE A 23 -14.13 6.99 5.23
C PHE A 23 -13.22 6.96 4.00
N TYR A 24 -12.27 7.89 3.91
CA TYR A 24 -11.23 7.82 2.89
C TYR A 24 -10.36 6.57 3.06
N ALA A 25 -9.89 6.29 4.27
CA ALA A 25 -9.12 5.09 4.56
C ALA A 25 -9.93 3.81 4.32
N LEU A 26 -11.23 3.79 4.65
CA LEU A 26 -12.12 2.68 4.30
C LEU A 26 -12.25 2.49 2.78
N ALA A 27 -12.27 3.56 1.99
CA ALA A 27 -12.29 3.44 0.53
C ALA A 27 -10.99 2.83 0.00
N VAL A 28 -9.84 3.21 0.55
CA VAL A 28 -8.55 2.59 0.21
C VAL A 28 -8.53 1.12 0.64
N ALA A 29 -9.08 0.80 1.80
CA ALA A 29 -9.26 -0.57 2.27
C ALA A 29 -10.21 -1.38 1.38
N GLY A 30 -11.26 -0.75 0.82
CA GLY A 30 -12.12 -1.34 -0.19
C GLY A 30 -11.34 -1.79 -1.44
N GLY A 31 -10.35 -1.00 -1.85
CA GLY A 31 -9.41 -1.43 -2.87
C GLY A 31 -8.63 -2.70 -2.47
N ALA A 32 -8.04 -2.72 -1.26
CA ALA A 32 -7.31 -3.88 -0.75
C ALA A 32 -8.22 -5.12 -0.63
N VAL A 33 -9.45 -4.96 -0.16
CA VAL A 33 -10.48 -6.01 -0.13
C VAL A 33 -10.77 -6.55 -1.54
N GLY A 34 -10.73 -5.69 -2.55
CA GLY A 34 -10.92 -6.12 -3.94
C GLY A 34 -9.82 -7.04 -4.44
N TYR A 35 -8.54 -6.76 -4.14
CA TYR A 35 -7.44 -7.52 -4.73
C TYR A 35 -6.79 -8.56 -3.80
N VAL A 36 -6.70 -8.33 -2.50
CA VAL A 36 -5.99 -9.25 -1.59
C VAL A 36 -6.66 -10.64 -1.60
N PRO A 37 -7.93 -10.81 -1.20
CA PRO A 37 -8.53 -12.14 -1.16
C PRO A 37 -8.65 -12.77 -2.56
N PHE A 38 -8.87 -11.97 -3.60
CA PHE A 38 -8.96 -12.51 -4.95
C PHE A 38 -7.63 -13.10 -5.41
N LEU A 39 -6.54 -12.33 -5.35
CA LEU A 39 -5.24 -12.77 -5.87
C LEU A 39 -4.57 -13.84 -4.98
N THR A 40 -4.80 -13.80 -3.66
CA THR A 40 -4.12 -14.71 -2.73
C THR A 40 -4.88 -16.00 -2.44
N LEU A 41 -6.20 -16.00 -2.58
CA LEU A 41 -7.05 -17.13 -2.19
C LEU A 41 -7.95 -17.61 -3.34
N LEU A 42 -8.81 -16.73 -3.89
CA LEU A 42 -9.86 -17.17 -4.82
C LEU A 42 -9.27 -17.56 -6.19
N LEU A 43 -8.34 -16.81 -6.72
CA LEU A 43 -7.69 -17.11 -8.00
C LEU A 43 -6.89 -18.42 -7.95
N PRO A 44 -6.02 -18.69 -6.93
CA PRO A 44 -5.40 -20.01 -6.76
C PRO A 44 -6.40 -21.14 -6.62
N MET A 45 -7.47 -20.98 -5.85
CA MET A 45 -8.51 -22.01 -5.71
C MET A 45 -9.21 -22.28 -7.04
N GLN A 46 -9.61 -21.24 -7.77
CA GLN A 46 -10.26 -21.33 -9.06
C GLN A 46 -9.37 -22.02 -10.10
N THR A 47 -8.10 -21.61 -10.20
CA THR A 47 -7.15 -22.19 -11.15
C THR A 47 -6.85 -23.66 -10.86
N THR A 48 -6.71 -24.03 -9.58
CA THR A 48 -6.51 -25.43 -9.19
C THR A 48 -7.71 -26.29 -9.55
N GLN A 49 -8.93 -25.79 -9.32
CA GLN A 49 -10.15 -26.53 -9.64
C GLN A 49 -10.39 -26.66 -11.15
N GLN A 50 -10.09 -25.61 -11.94
CA GLN A 50 -10.40 -25.58 -13.37
C GLN A 50 -9.32 -26.16 -14.26
N PHE A 51 -8.04 -26.01 -13.87
CA PHE A 51 -6.90 -26.31 -14.74
C PHE A 51 -5.95 -27.39 -14.19
N GLY A 52 -6.21 -27.94 -12.99
CA GLY A 52 -5.48 -29.07 -12.41
C GLY A 52 -3.95 -28.86 -12.43
N ASP A 53 -3.22 -29.77 -13.07
CA ASP A 53 -1.74 -29.73 -13.13
C ASP A 53 -1.19 -28.46 -13.81
N ASN A 54 -1.97 -27.80 -14.65
CA ASN A 54 -1.56 -26.56 -15.31
C ASN A 54 -1.84 -25.30 -14.47
N ALA A 55 -2.43 -25.43 -13.29
CA ALA A 55 -2.82 -24.30 -12.43
C ALA A 55 -1.66 -23.35 -12.10
N LEU A 56 -0.47 -23.91 -11.83
CA LEU A 56 0.72 -23.11 -11.50
C LEU A 56 1.14 -22.20 -12.66
N ASN A 57 1.14 -22.73 -13.89
CA ASN A 57 1.47 -21.94 -15.08
C ASN A 57 0.43 -20.84 -15.32
N VAL A 58 -0.86 -21.18 -15.16
CA VAL A 58 -1.97 -20.22 -15.32
C VAL A 58 -1.85 -19.09 -14.29
N LEU A 59 -1.55 -19.40 -13.03
CA LEU A 59 -1.31 -18.42 -11.97
C LEU A 59 -0.13 -17.50 -12.30
N ALA A 60 0.98 -18.07 -12.79
CA ALA A 60 2.15 -17.30 -13.17
C ALA A 60 1.85 -16.32 -14.31
N TYR A 61 1.17 -16.78 -15.37
CA TYR A 61 0.75 -15.92 -16.48
C TYR A 61 -0.26 -14.86 -16.04
N ALA A 62 -1.22 -15.22 -15.19
CA ALA A 62 -2.21 -14.33 -14.64
C ALA A 62 -1.57 -13.23 -13.77
N ALA A 63 -0.64 -13.60 -12.89
CA ALA A 63 0.10 -12.67 -12.05
C ALA A 63 0.95 -11.71 -12.90
N PHE A 64 1.67 -12.22 -13.89
CA PHE A 64 2.51 -11.41 -14.78
C PHE A 64 1.68 -10.42 -15.61
N ALA A 65 0.65 -10.91 -16.32
CA ALA A 65 -0.23 -10.08 -17.13
C ALA A 65 -0.98 -9.05 -16.27
N GLY A 66 -1.46 -9.47 -15.10
CA GLY A 66 -2.12 -8.61 -14.12
C GLY A 66 -1.20 -7.50 -13.59
N ALA A 67 0.05 -7.81 -13.27
CA ALA A 67 1.01 -6.82 -12.78
C ALA A 67 1.35 -5.76 -13.84
N ILE A 68 1.53 -6.17 -15.10
CA ILE A 68 1.74 -5.23 -16.21
C ILE A 68 0.51 -4.35 -16.39
N ALA A 69 -0.69 -4.96 -16.46
CA ALA A 69 -1.94 -4.22 -16.61
C ALA A 69 -2.16 -3.22 -15.47
N ALA A 70 -1.93 -3.64 -14.21
CA ALA A 70 -2.03 -2.79 -13.03
C ALA A 70 -1.09 -1.59 -13.10
N SER A 71 0.18 -1.82 -13.46
CA SER A 71 1.21 -0.78 -13.54
C SER A 71 0.87 0.25 -14.61
N CYS A 72 0.55 -0.21 -15.82
CA CYS A 72 0.17 0.67 -16.93
C CYS A 72 -1.12 1.44 -16.62
N ALA A 73 -2.14 0.76 -16.08
CA ALA A 73 -3.42 1.36 -15.74
C ALA A 73 -3.30 2.42 -14.63
N ASN A 74 -2.48 2.15 -13.61
CA ASN A 74 -2.31 3.09 -12.51
C ASN A 74 -1.70 4.43 -13.00
N ILE A 75 -0.66 4.36 -13.84
CA ILE A 75 -0.06 5.55 -14.45
C ILE A 75 -1.06 6.24 -15.39
N PHE A 76 -1.72 5.47 -16.26
CA PHE A 76 -2.66 6.00 -17.27
C PHE A 76 -3.87 6.68 -16.64
N PHE A 77 -4.58 6.02 -15.73
CA PHE A 77 -5.75 6.61 -15.07
C PHE A 77 -5.38 7.68 -14.06
N GLY A 78 -4.20 7.62 -13.45
CA GLY A 78 -3.63 8.71 -12.68
C GLY A 78 -3.53 9.98 -13.54
N TRP A 79 -2.84 9.90 -14.65
CA TRP A 79 -2.68 10.98 -15.62
C TRP A 79 -4.03 11.47 -16.19
N LEU A 80 -4.91 10.55 -16.59
CA LEU A 80 -6.22 10.92 -17.17
C LEU A 80 -7.11 11.63 -16.13
N SER A 81 -7.03 11.24 -14.86
CA SER A 81 -7.74 11.91 -13.78
C SER A 81 -7.16 13.29 -13.45
N ASP A 82 -5.84 13.50 -13.66
CA ASP A 82 -5.21 14.81 -13.58
C ASP A 82 -5.74 15.75 -14.66
N MET A 83 -5.80 15.29 -15.92
CA MET A 83 -6.33 16.06 -17.04
C MET A 83 -7.79 16.48 -16.85
N SER A 84 -8.62 15.55 -16.37
CA SER A 84 -10.05 15.82 -16.17
C SER A 84 -10.33 16.71 -14.94
N LYS A 85 -9.36 16.89 -14.06
CA LYS A 85 -9.48 17.62 -12.77
C LYS A 85 -10.65 17.13 -11.88
N ARG A 86 -11.15 15.92 -12.14
CA ARG A 86 -12.30 15.29 -11.47
C ARG A 86 -11.94 13.89 -11.01
N ARG A 87 -11.73 13.69 -9.71
CA ARG A 87 -11.36 12.37 -9.15
C ARG A 87 -12.57 11.45 -8.97
N ARG A 88 -13.65 11.98 -8.39
CA ARG A 88 -14.83 11.17 -8.01
C ARG A 88 -15.45 10.34 -9.12
N PRO A 89 -15.68 10.84 -10.36
CA PRO A 89 -16.23 10.04 -11.44
C PRO A 89 -15.36 8.81 -11.78
N TRP A 90 -14.04 8.99 -11.82
CA TRP A 90 -13.10 7.90 -12.08
C TRP A 90 -13.14 6.84 -11.00
N ILE A 91 -13.16 7.25 -9.71
CA ILE A 91 -13.28 6.35 -8.57
C ILE A 91 -14.59 5.57 -8.64
N ALA A 92 -15.71 6.24 -8.89
CA ALA A 92 -17.02 5.61 -8.98
C ALA A 92 -17.12 4.62 -10.14
N SER A 93 -16.67 5.02 -11.34
CA SER A 93 -16.67 4.14 -12.52
C SER A 93 -15.76 2.93 -12.32
N GLY A 94 -14.54 3.16 -11.80
CA GLY A 94 -13.60 2.07 -11.51
C GLY A 94 -14.14 1.09 -10.46
N MET A 95 -14.77 1.61 -9.40
CA MET A 95 -15.43 0.78 -8.37
C MET A 95 -16.51 -0.12 -9.00
N ILE A 96 -17.42 0.44 -9.78
CA ILE A 96 -18.53 -0.31 -10.38
C ILE A 96 -18.00 -1.34 -11.37
N LEU A 97 -17.14 -0.92 -12.31
CA LEU A 97 -16.64 -1.81 -13.37
C LEU A 97 -15.75 -2.92 -12.80
N SER A 98 -14.84 -2.61 -11.85
CA SER A 98 -14.02 -3.65 -11.22
C SER A 98 -14.86 -4.64 -10.43
N SER A 99 -15.92 -4.19 -9.75
CA SER A 99 -16.83 -5.07 -9.02
C SER A 99 -17.63 -5.98 -9.95
N ILE A 100 -18.09 -5.47 -11.09
CA ILE A 100 -18.80 -6.29 -12.10
C ILE A 100 -17.86 -7.36 -12.67
N VAL A 101 -16.65 -6.97 -13.08
CA VAL A 101 -15.69 -7.93 -13.64
C VAL A 101 -15.27 -8.96 -12.58
N LEU A 102 -15.05 -8.56 -11.33
CA LEU A 102 -14.71 -9.47 -10.24
C LEU A 102 -15.84 -10.49 -9.97
N ALA A 103 -17.09 -10.04 -9.93
CA ALA A 103 -18.25 -10.92 -9.74
C ALA A 103 -18.44 -11.91 -10.92
N SER A 104 -17.93 -11.56 -12.10
CA SER A 104 -18.01 -12.44 -13.29
C SER A 104 -16.81 -13.39 -13.44
N MET A 105 -15.73 -13.27 -12.63
CA MET A 105 -14.55 -14.14 -12.70
C MET A 105 -14.84 -15.66 -12.66
N PRO A 106 -15.79 -16.15 -11.85
CA PRO A 106 -16.09 -17.59 -11.80
C PRO A 106 -16.58 -18.17 -13.13
N TYR A 107 -17.08 -17.34 -14.03
CA TYR A 107 -17.59 -17.77 -15.34
C TYR A 107 -16.52 -17.85 -16.45
N ALA A 108 -15.24 -17.61 -16.12
CA ALA A 108 -14.15 -17.81 -17.07
C ALA A 108 -14.03 -19.28 -17.43
N THR A 109 -14.18 -19.61 -18.71
CA THR A 109 -14.23 -21.01 -19.20
C THR A 109 -12.89 -21.52 -19.75
N SER A 110 -11.94 -20.63 -20.01
CA SER A 110 -10.62 -20.98 -20.54
C SER A 110 -9.52 -20.08 -19.93
N VAL A 111 -8.26 -20.55 -20.04
CA VAL A 111 -7.09 -19.80 -19.57
C VAL A 111 -7.03 -18.39 -20.21
N ALA A 112 -7.26 -18.32 -21.53
CA ALA A 112 -7.21 -17.03 -22.23
C ALA A 112 -8.30 -16.07 -21.75
N VAL A 113 -9.52 -16.57 -21.53
CA VAL A 113 -10.63 -15.75 -20.99
C VAL A 113 -10.32 -15.28 -19.57
N LEU A 114 -9.81 -16.19 -18.70
CA LEU A 114 -9.46 -15.82 -17.33
C LEU A 114 -8.39 -14.73 -17.29
N ILE A 115 -7.29 -14.90 -18.05
CA ILE A 115 -6.21 -13.89 -18.12
C ILE A 115 -6.75 -12.57 -18.68
N GLY A 116 -7.57 -12.61 -19.74
CA GLY A 116 -8.20 -11.43 -20.31
C GLY A 116 -9.09 -10.70 -19.30
N MET A 117 -9.90 -11.42 -18.53
CA MET A 117 -10.73 -10.87 -17.47
C MET A 117 -9.88 -10.26 -16.34
N ILE A 118 -8.77 -10.89 -15.97
CA ILE A 118 -7.84 -10.34 -14.96
C ILE A 118 -7.22 -9.03 -15.45
N VAL A 119 -6.81 -8.95 -16.71
CA VAL A 119 -6.29 -7.72 -17.30
C VAL A 119 -7.34 -6.61 -17.27
N VAL A 120 -8.57 -6.88 -17.73
CA VAL A 120 -9.67 -5.91 -17.70
C VAL A 120 -10.00 -5.50 -16.27
N TRP A 121 -10.04 -6.46 -15.34
CA TRP A 121 -10.28 -6.16 -13.92
C TRP A 121 -9.19 -5.26 -13.33
N GLN A 122 -7.91 -5.53 -13.61
CA GLN A 122 -6.80 -4.68 -13.18
C GLN A 122 -6.89 -3.26 -13.76
N LEU A 123 -7.30 -3.11 -15.02
CA LEU A 123 -7.55 -1.80 -15.61
C LEU A 123 -8.64 -1.05 -14.85
N CYS A 124 -9.78 -1.70 -14.58
CA CYS A 124 -10.91 -1.11 -13.86
C CYS A 124 -10.58 -0.82 -12.39
N LEU A 125 -9.86 -1.72 -11.72
CA LEU A 125 -9.45 -1.51 -10.34
C LEU A 125 -8.51 -0.32 -10.20
N ASN A 126 -7.52 -0.20 -11.09
CA ASN A 126 -6.58 0.91 -11.05
C ASN A 126 -7.19 2.22 -11.55
N MET A 127 -8.28 2.18 -12.36
CA MET A 127 -9.12 3.34 -12.64
C MET A 127 -9.78 3.90 -11.37
N MET A 128 -10.01 3.07 -10.34
CA MET A 128 -10.45 3.51 -9.01
C MET A 128 -9.27 3.95 -8.14
N LEU A 129 -8.23 3.12 -8.04
CA LEU A 129 -7.15 3.29 -7.06
C LEU A 129 -6.25 4.49 -7.34
N ALA A 130 -5.89 4.75 -8.60
CA ALA A 130 -4.98 5.83 -8.95
C ALA A 130 -5.58 7.23 -8.66
N PRO A 131 -6.82 7.55 -9.11
CA PRO A 131 -7.47 8.79 -8.72
C PRO A 131 -7.78 8.89 -7.24
N LEU A 132 -8.08 7.77 -6.56
CA LEU A 132 -8.30 7.74 -5.11
C LEU A 132 -7.03 8.16 -4.38
N GLY A 133 -5.87 7.60 -4.74
CA GLY A 133 -4.59 7.99 -4.16
C GLY A 133 -4.27 9.48 -4.37
N ALA A 134 -4.45 9.98 -5.60
CA ALA A 134 -4.22 11.39 -5.91
C ALA A 134 -5.16 12.34 -5.15
N TRP A 135 -6.41 11.91 -4.90
CA TRP A 135 -7.41 12.70 -4.20
C TRP A 135 -7.00 13.03 -2.75
N ALA A 136 -6.25 12.16 -2.07
CA ALA A 136 -5.67 12.49 -0.77
C ALA A 136 -4.75 13.72 -0.83
N GLY A 137 -3.91 13.77 -1.84
CA GLY A 137 -3.03 14.92 -2.06
C GLY A 137 -3.78 16.22 -2.36
N ASP A 138 -4.95 16.11 -3.03
CA ASP A 138 -5.78 17.26 -3.39
C ASP A 138 -6.63 17.78 -2.22
N THR A 139 -6.77 17.00 -1.14
CA THR A 139 -7.74 17.29 -0.06
C THR A 139 -7.17 17.27 1.35
N VAL A 140 -6.10 16.51 1.62
CA VAL A 140 -5.59 16.35 2.98
C VAL A 140 -4.37 17.25 3.21
N PRO A 141 -4.46 18.21 4.16
CA PRO A 141 -3.36 19.12 4.46
C PRO A 141 -2.18 18.37 5.12
N ASP A 142 -1.01 18.98 5.05
CA ASP A 142 0.24 18.38 5.52
C ASP A 142 0.20 17.99 6.99
N VAL A 143 -0.43 18.81 7.83
CA VAL A 143 -0.58 18.56 9.27
C VAL A 143 -1.44 17.33 9.62
N GLN A 144 -2.09 16.69 8.64
CA GLN A 144 -2.91 15.49 8.83
C GLN A 144 -2.43 14.29 8.00
N LYS A 145 -1.36 14.43 7.21
CA LYS A 145 -0.87 13.31 6.36
C LYS A 145 -0.31 12.15 7.18
N GLY A 146 0.30 12.39 8.34
CA GLY A 146 0.74 11.35 9.25
C GLY A 146 -0.43 10.55 9.84
N LEU A 147 -1.47 11.26 10.30
CA LEU A 147 -2.69 10.61 10.79
C LEU A 147 -3.40 9.82 9.67
N LEU A 148 -3.46 10.38 8.46
CA LEU A 148 -3.98 9.66 7.29
C LEU A 148 -3.18 8.38 7.05
N GLY A 149 -1.85 8.44 7.06
CA GLY A 149 -0.98 7.26 6.92
C GLY A 149 -1.28 6.19 7.95
N GLY A 150 -1.49 6.60 9.21
CA GLY A 150 -1.93 5.69 10.27
C GLY A 150 -3.26 5.00 9.95
N PHE A 151 -4.25 5.71 9.44
CA PHE A 151 -5.51 5.12 9.01
C PHE A 151 -5.36 4.21 7.77
N LEU A 152 -4.43 4.49 6.87
CA LEU A 152 -4.18 3.63 5.71
C LEU A 152 -3.67 2.24 6.09
N ALA A 153 -3.13 2.04 7.30
CA ALA A 153 -2.78 0.72 7.82
C ALA A 153 -3.97 -0.23 7.94
N PHE A 154 -5.21 0.27 7.96
CA PHE A 154 -6.42 -0.58 7.90
C PHE A 154 -6.54 -1.34 6.57
N ALA A 155 -6.00 -0.82 5.48
CA ALA A 155 -6.21 -1.40 4.15
C ALA A 155 -5.71 -2.85 4.04
N PRO A 156 -4.44 -3.19 4.32
CA PRO A 156 -3.97 -4.56 4.27
C PRO A 156 -4.66 -5.46 5.30
N ALA A 157 -4.95 -4.95 6.51
CA ALA A 157 -5.63 -5.70 7.56
C ALA A 157 -7.05 -6.11 7.16
N LEU A 158 -7.85 -5.18 6.62
CA LEU A 158 -9.20 -5.46 6.13
C LEU A 158 -9.18 -6.36 4.88
N GLY A 159 -8.19 -6.21 4.01
CA GLY A 159 -7.97 -7.10 2.87
C GLY A 159 -7.76 -8.55 3.32
N ALA A 160 -6.85 -8.79 4.26
CA ALA A 160 -6.57 -10.12 4.79
C ALA A 160 -7.79 -10.70 5.55
N LEU A 161 -8.40 -9.91 6.43
CA LEU A 161 -9.58 -10.32 7.22
C LEU A 161 -10.75 -10.71 6.33
N SER A 162 -11.03 -9.92 5.28
CA SER A 162 -12.11 -10.24 4.34
C SER A 162 -11.85 -11.57 3.62
N GLY A 163 -10.62 -11.88 3.26
CA GLY A 163 -10.23 -13.16 2.70
C GLY A 163 -10.52 -14.31 3.63
N THR A 164 -10.09 -14.19 4.89
CA THR A 164 -10.32 -15.20 5.91
C THR A 164 -11.83 -15.47 6.13
N ILE A 165 -12.63 -14.42 6.27
CA ILE A 165 -14.08 -14.56 6.51
C ILE A 165 -14.76 -15.22 5.32
N ILE A 166 -14.47 -14.77 4.10
CA ILE A 166 -15.15 -15.26 2.89
C ILE A 166 -14.80 -16.72 2.56
N THR A 167 -13.61 -17.17 2.99
CA THR A 167 -13.19 -18.57 2.76
C THR A 167 -13.60 -19.54 3.86
N LEU A 168 -14.29 -19.08 4.92
CA LEU A 168 -14.85 -19.97 5.94
C LEU A 168 -15.72 -21.05 5.31
N GLN A 169 -15.54 -22.29 5.77
CA GLN A 169 -16.29 -23.45 5.26
C GLN A 169 -17.79 -23.27 5.51
N GLY A 170 -18.58 -23.53 4.47
CA GLY A 170 -20.04 -23.46 4.55
C GLY A 170 -20.64 -22.05 4.47
N LEU A 171 -19.83 -20.98 4.45
CA LEU A 171 -20.33 -19.60 4.40
C LEU A 171 -20.83 -19.22 3.00
N ALA A 172 -20.07 -19.58 1.95
CA ALA A 172 -20.38 -19.18 0.59
C ALA A 172 -19.78 -20.16 -0.44
N THR A 173 -20.46 -20.30 -1.58
CA THR A 173 -19.96 -21.01 -2.77
C THR A 173 -18.89 -20.17 -3.49
N SER A 174 -18.19 -20.77 -4.46
CA SER A 174 -17.11 -20.05 -5.19
C SER A 174 -17.62 -18.77 -5.88
N SER A 175 -18.77 -18.82 -6.53
CA SER A 175 -19.39 -17.64 -7.18
C SER A 175 -19.87 -16.60 -6.17
N GLU A 176 -20.47 -17.04 -5.08
CA GLU A 176 -20.94 -16.14 -4.01
C GLU A 176 -19.78 -15.40 -3.34
N ARG A 177 -18.61 -16.03 -3.20
CA ARG A 177 -17.41 -15.39 -2.64
C ARG A 177 -16.95 -14.19 -3.46
N HIS A 178 -16.88 -14.32 -4.80
CA HIS A 178 -16.52 -13.22 -5.68
C HIS A 178 -17.55 -12.08 -5.62
N PHE A 179 -18.83 -12.43 -5.61
CA PHE A 179 -19.92 -11.46 -5.49
C PHE A 179 -19.89 -10.74 -4.14
N ALA A 180 -19.65 -11.46 -3.04
CA ALA A 180 -19.55 -10.87 -1.70
C ALA A 180 -18.38 -9.88 -1.60
N ILE A 181 -17.20 -10.21 -2.17
CA ILE A 181 -16.09 -9.26 -2.24
C ILE A 181 -16.48 -8.02 -3.04
N ALA A 182 -17.10 -8.19 -4.20
CA ALA A 182 -17.53 -7.07 -5.04
C ALA A 182 -18.50 -6.14 -4.30
N LEU A 183 -19.47 -6.69 -3.57
CA LEU A 183 -20.39 -5.92 -2.73
C LEU A 183 -19.66 -5.20 -1.59
N LEU A 184 -18.69 -5.87 -0.95
CA LEU A 184 -17.93 -5.28 0.14
C LEU A 184 -17.06 -4.10 -0.36
N VAL A 185 -16.48 -4.21 -1.55
CA VAL A 185 -15.77 -3.08 -2.21
C VAL A 185 -16.71 -1.89 -2.39
N ILE A 186 -17.90 -2.11 -2.95
CA ILE A 186 -18.91 -1.06 -3.14
C ILE A 186 -19.29 -0.44 -1.80
N PHE A 187 -19.55 -1.26 -0.79
CA PHE A 187 -19.94 -0.80 0.55
C PHE A 187 -18.85 0.08 1.19
N LEU A 188 -17.59 -0.30 1.09
CA LEU A 188 -16.48 0.44 1.70
C LEU A 188 -16.12 1.73 0.95
N VAL A 189 -16.27 1.76 -0.38
CA VAL A 189 -15.90 2.93 -1.20
C VAL A 189 -17.03 3.96 -1.31
N THR A 190 -18.29 3.53 -1.32
CA THR A 190 -19.44 4.42 -1.48
C THR A 190 -19.51 5.59 -0.48
N PRO A 191 -19.23 5.41 0.84
CA PRO A 191 -19.38 6.49 1.80
C PRO A 191 -18.50 7.71 1.51
N VAL A 192 -17.25 7.54 1.08
CA VAL A 192 -16.37 8.66 0.75
C VAL A 192 -16.83 9.45 -0.48
N LEU A 193 -17.56 8.79 -1.37
CA LEU A 193 -18.08 9.42 -2.59
C LEU A 193 -19.36 10.21 -2.36
N PHE A 194 -20.27 9.70 -1.52
CA PHE A 194 -21.64 10.22 -1.43
C PHE A 194 -22.01 10.76 -0.04
N VAL A 195 -21.46 10.22 1.04
CA VAL A 195 -21.84 10.61 2.42
C VAL A 195 -21.02 11.77 2.93
N VAL A 196 -19.71 11.78 2.66
CA VAL A 196 -18.79 12.77 3.23
C VAL A 196 -18.27 13.71 2.15
N ARG A 197 -18.29 15.01 2.48
CA ARG A 197 -17.73 16.06 1.62
C ARG A 197 -16.44 16.59 2.25
N PRO A 198 -15.30 16.53 1.54
CA PRO A 198 -14.08 17.16 2.03
C PRO A 198 -14.25 18.70 2.08
N VAL A 199 -13.62 19.32 3.04
CA VAL A 199 -13.46 20.77 3.04
C VAL A 199 -12.64 21.16 1.81
N PRO A 200 -13.11 22.13 0.99
CA PRO A 200 -12.37 22.57 -0.18
C PRO A 200 -11.02 23.18 0.22
N MET A 201 -9.95 22.72 -0.43
CA MET A 201 -8.58 23.23 -0.24
C MET A 201 -7.99 23.61 -1.59
N PRO A 202 -8.34 24.78 -2.14
CA PRO A 202 -7.87 25.20 -3.45
C PRO A 202 -6.35 25.34 -3.51
N GLU A 203 -5.71 25.71 -2.41
CA GLU A 203 -4.25 25.83 -2.28
C GLU A 203 -3.52 24.51 -2.56
N LEU A 204 -4.09 23.38 -2.11
CA LEU A 204 -3.51 22.06 -2.38
C LEU A 204 -3.68 21.61 -3.83
N LYS A 205 -4.72 22.12 -4.53
CA LYS A 205 -4.99 21.75 -5.93
C LYS A 205 -4.17 22.56 -6.91
N ASN A 206 -3.93 23.84 -6.61
CA ASN A 206 -3.24 24.74 -7.53
C ASN A 206 -1.70 24.61 -7.41
N GLY A 207 -1.21 23.81 -6.48
CA GLY A 207 0.15 23.92 -5.96
C GLY A 207 0.25 25.25 -5.21
N TYR A 208 1.18 25.40 -4.30
CA TYR A 208 1.68 26.75 -4.01
C TYR A 208 2.07 27.28 -5.38
N ALA A 209 1.48 28.37 -5.85
CA ALA A 209 1.83 29.00 -7.11
C ALA A 209 3.34 29.03 -7.14
N ALA A 210 3.92 28.06 -7.82
CA ALA A 210 5.34 27.83 -7.76
C ALA A 210 5.92 29.13 -8.29
N ASP A 211 6.64 29.79 -7.40
CA ASP A 211 7.58 30.79 -7.82
C ASP A 211 8.36 30.14 -8.95
N GLU A 212 7.99 30.44 -10.21
CA GLU A 212 8.66 29.92 -11.42
C GLU A 212 10.15 30.28 -11.43
N GLN A 213 10.59 31.10 -10.47
CA GLN A 213 11.95 31.55 -10.28
C GLN A 213 12.85 30.57 -9.52
N ASN A 214 12.36 29.45 -8.96
CA ASN A 214 13.21 28.61 -8.12
C ASN A 214 13.46 27.22 -8.70
N GLN A 215 14.24 27.17 -9.80
CA GLN A 215 14.71 25.94 -10.43
C GLN A 215 15.44 24.99 -9.44
N PHE A 216 16.03 25.56 -8.37
CA PHE A 216 16.65 24.80 -7.28
C PHE A 216 15.61 24.06 -6.40
N ALA A 217 14.50 24.69 -6.08
CA ALA A 217 13.42 24.05 -5.31
C ALA A 217 12.78 22.89 -6.11
N HIS A 218 12.60 23.06 -7.41
CA HIS A 218 12.07 22.02 -8.29
C HIS A 218 13.00 20.81 -8.42
N ASN A 219 14.32 21.03 -8.56
CA ASN A 219 15.30 19.95 -8.61
C ASN A 219 15.45 19.22 -7.26
N ARG A 220 15.34 19.94 -6.14
CA ARG A 220 15.33 19.37 -4.79
C ARG A 220 14.14 18.45 -4.61
N SER A 221 12.93 18.89 -4.99
CA SER A 221 11.72 18.09 -4.91
C SER A 221 11.78 16.80 -5.74
N LYS A 222 12.37 16.84 -6.96
CA LYS A 222 12.58 15.64 -7.77
C LYS A 222 13.52 14.63 -7.09
N ASN A 223 14.62 15.10 -6.53
CA ASN A 223 15.59 14.23 -5.83
C ASN A 223 14.95 13.58 -4.59
N ASP A 224 14.13 14.32 -3.86
CA ASP A 224 13.43 13.81 -2.70
C ASP A 224 12.35 12.77 -3.08
N ALA A 225 11.64 12.98 -4.17
CA ALA A 225 10.70 12.00 -4.71
C ALA A 225 11.40 10.70 -5.15
N VAL A 226 12.57 10.80 -5.81
CA VAL A 226 13.36 9.62 -6.20
C VAL A 226 13.87 8.87 -4.97
N ARG A 227 14.38 9.57 -3.94
CA ARG A 227 14.83 8.94 -2.69
C ARG A 227 13.68 8.23 -1.97
N MET A 228 12.50 8.85 -1.90
CA MET A 228 11.30 8.22 -1.34
C MET A 228 10.89 6.99 -2.14
N TRP A 229 10.91 7.08 -3.47
CA TRP A 229 10.59 5.95 -4.35
C TRP A 229 11.54 4.78 -4.14
N LEU A 230 12.87 5.06 -4.14
CA LEU A 230 13.88 4.03 -3.90
C LEU A 230 13.77 3.42 -2.51
N ALA A 231 13.60 4.22 -1.47
CA ALA A 231 13.45 3.72 -0.10
C ALA A 231 12.24 2.79 0.02
N ARG A 232 11.11 3.15 -0.60
CA ARG A 232 9.93 2.27 -0.65
C ARG A 232 10.22 0.99 -1.40
N LEU A 233 10.83 1.05 -2.58
CA LEU A 233 11.15 -0.13 -3.38
C LEU A 233 12.01 -1.12 -2.59
N LEU A 234 13.05 -0.63 -1.91
CA LEU A 234 13.97 -1.48 -1.15
C LEU A 234 13.28 -2.20 0.03
N VAL A 235 12.43 -1.48 0.79
CA VAL A 235 11.63 -2.09 1.86
C VAL A 235 10.58 -3.05 1.30
N GLN A 236 9.96 -2.70 0.18
CA GLN A 236 8.94 -3.53 -0.46
C GLN A 236 9.51 -4.84 -1.02
N ILE A 237 10.77 -4.84 -1.49
CA ILE A 237 11.48 -6.07 -1.88
C ILE A 237 11.60 -7.01 -0.66
N ALA A 238 11.94 -6.50 0.50
CA ALA A 238 12.03 -7.30 1.72
C ALA A 238 10.65 -7.84 2.15
N GLU A 239 9.61 -7.02 2.08
CA GLU A 239 8.25 -7.44 2.43
C GLU A 239 7.73 -8.53 1.47
N ALA A 240 7.88 -8.33 0.16
CA ALA A 240 7.46 -9.30 -0.84
C ALA A 240 8.18 -10.66 -0.68
N SER A 241 9.48 -10.62 -0.27
CA SER A 241 10.24 -11.82 0.05
C SER A 241 9.61 -12.63 1.14
N LEU A 242 9.36 -11.97 2.26
CA LEU A 242 8.84 -12.63 3.45
C LEU A 242 7.40 -13.09 3.23
N PHE A 243 6.59 -12.30 2.54
CA PHE A 243 5.23 -12.72 2.21
C PHE A 243 5.21 -14.04 1.42
N ALA A 244 6.12 -14.21 0.47
CA ALA A 244 6.16 -15.40 -0.38
C ALA A 244 6.80 -16.63 0.30
N PHE A 245 7.81 -16.42 1.18
CA PHE A 245 8.65 -17.52 1.66
C PHE A 245 8.66 -17.68 3.19
N LEU A 246 7.83 -16.94 3.91
CA LEU A 246 7.80 -16.93 5.37
C LEU A 246 7.56 -18.33 5.96
N LEU A 247 6.59 -19.07 5.44
CA LEU A 247 6.29 -20.44 5.89
C LEU A 247 7.48 -21.37 5.67
N LEU A 248 8.09 -21.30 4.48
CA LEU A 248 9.25 -22.15 4.16
C LEU A 248 10.42 -21.85 5.10
N TRP A 249 10.67 -20.58 5.40
CA TRP A 249 11.70 -20.20 6.35
C TRP A 249 11.39 -20.68 7.75
N PHE A 250 10.18 -20.47 8.28
CA PHE A 250 9.83 -20.96 9.62
C PHE A 250 10.00 -22.47 9.75
N ARG A 251 9.67 -23.24 8.69
CA ARG A 251 9.89 -24.69 8.68
C ARG A 251 11.37 -25.10 8.70
N THR A 252 12.29 -24.23 8.33
CA THR A 252 13.73 -24.49 8.51
C THR A 252 14.17 -24.32 9.97
N VAL A 253 13.47 -23.52 10.75
CA VAL A 253 13.74 -23.28 12.18
C VAL A 253 12.96 -24.28 13.06
N GLU A 254 11.69 -24.52 12.72
CA GLU A 254 10.78 -25.41 13.44
C GLU A 254 9.97 -26.24 12.41
N PRO A 255 10.36 -27.51 12.16
CA PRO A 255 9.72 -28.33 11.13
C PRO A 255 8.21 -28.57 11.30
N GLY A 256 7.71 -28.47 12.54
CA GLY A 256 6.29 -28.60 12.87
C GLY A 256 5.45 -27.35 12.63
N PHE A 257 6.07 -26.23 12.19
CA PHE A 257 5.38 -24.96 12.02
C PHE A 257 4.41 -25.00 10.83
N GLY A 258 3.12 -24.72 11.10
CA GLY A 258 2.03 -24.88 10.16
C GLY A 258 1.60 -23.58 9.49
N GLU A 259 0.73 -23.71 8.48
CA GLU A 259 0.15 -22.57 7.77
C GLU A 259 -0.71 -21.70 8.71
N ASN A 260 -1.43 -22.33 9.64
CA ASN A 260 -2.24 -21.61 10.63
C ASN A 260 -1.38 -20.77 11.58
N ASP A 261 -0.19 -21.26 11.95
CA ASP A 261 0.72 -20.52 12.83
C ASP A 261 1.22 -19.25 12.12
N VAL A 262 1.60 -19.36 10.85
CA VAL A 262 1.99 -18.22 10.02
C VAL A 262 0.83 -17.23 9.90
N ALA A 263 -0.38 -17.70 9.60
CA ALA A 263 -1.56 -16.86 9.45
C ALA A 263 -1.88 -16.11 10.75
N ASN A 264 -1.79 -16.78 11.90
CA ASN A 264 -2.04 -16.19 13.21
C ASN A 264 -1.03 -15.08 13.53
N ILE A 265 0.27 -15.35 13.32
CA ILE A 265 1.33 -14.37 13.59
C ILE A 265 1.20 -13.18 12.64
N PHE A 266 0.98 -13.43 11.36
CA PHE A 266 0.78 -12.40 10.36
C PHE A 266 -0.41 -11.48 10.74
N THR A 267 -1.53 -12.07 11.12
CA THR A 267 -2.73 -11.34 11.57
C THR A 267 -2.44 -10.53 12.83
N ALA A 268 -1.77 -11.11 13.83
CA ALA A 268 -1.41 -10.41 15.06
C ALA A 268 -0.51 -9.20 14.77
N VAL A 269 0.49 -9.37 13.90
CA VAL A 269 1.39 -8.28 13.48
C VAL A 269 0.61 -7.17 12.77
N LEU A 270 -0.27 -7.51 11.81
CA LEU A 270 -1.06 -6.51 11.09
C LEU A 270 -2.01 -5.74 12.01
N CYS A 271 -2.72 -6.43 12.89
CA CYS A 271 -3.64 -5.79 13.85
C CYS A 271 -2.89 -4.83 14.78
N THR A 272 -1.71 -5.25 15.27
CA THR A 272 -0.86 -4.44 16.12
C THR A 272 -0.28 -3.25 15.35
N ALA A 273 0.13 -3.45 14.11
CA ALA A 273 0.69 -2.40 13.25
C ALA A 273 -0.29 -1.24 13.02
N VAL A 274 -1.60 -1.50 12.91
CA VAL A 274 -2.63 -0.44 12.77
C VAL A 274 -2.58 0.53 13.93
N LEU A 275 -2.53 0.03 15.16
CA LEU A 275 -2.50 0.87 16.37
C LEU A 275 -1.23 1.72 16.41
N PHE A 276 -0.08 1.10 16.19
CA PHE A 276 1.20 1.80 16.17
C PHE A 276 1.31 2.80 15.01
N ALA A 277 0.80 2.47 13.82
CA ALA A 277 0.81 3.38 12.68
C ALA A 277 0.02 4.68 12.97
N ILE A 278 -1.12 4.59 13.66
CA ILE A 278 -1.91 5.76 14.07
C ILE A 278 -1.13 6.59 15.09
N ILE A 279 -0.51 5.95 16.07
CA ILE A 279 0.27 6.63 17.13
C ILE A 279 1.46 7.36 16.50
N VAL A 280 2.25 6.65 15.69
CA VAL A 280 3.45 7.17 15.02
C VAL A 280 3.08 8.25 14.00
N GLY A 281 1.97 8.07 13.27
CA GLY A 281 1.45 9.08 12.35
C GLY A 281 1.09 10.39 13.04
N ARG A 282 0.37 10.32 14.18
CA ARG A 282 0.06 11.49 14.99
C ARG A 282 1.30 12.15 15.59
N TRP A 283 2.25 11.35 16.04
CA TRP A 283 3.53 11.86 16.53
C TRP A 283 4.31 12.59 15.45
N SER A 284 4.35 12.03 14.25
CA SER A 284 4.96 12.63 13.06
C SER A 284 4.37 14.03 12.75
N ASP A 285 3.03 14.13 12.76
CA ASP A 285 2.33 15.39 12.48
C ASP A 285 2.55 16.44 13.58
N ARG A 286 2.60 16.02 14.86
CA ARG A 286 2.82 16.93 16.00
C ARG A 286 4.25 17.46 16.08
N THR A 287 5.22 16.65 15.67
CA THR A 287 6.64 17.03 15.76
C THR A 287 7.15 17.73 14.50
N GLY A 288 6.34 17.81 13.43
CA GLY A 288 6.76 18.37 12.15
C GLY A 288 7.89 17.58 11.46
N ARG A 289 8.12 16.31 11.84
CA ARG A 289 9.18 15.46 11.30
C ARG A 289 8.63 14.28 10.51
N PRO A 290 8.10 14.50 9.30
CA PRO A 290 7.36 13.48 8.56
C PRO A 290 8.21 12.30 8.06
N ILE A 291 9.49 12.52 7.79
CA ILE A 291 10.41 11.52 7.23
C ILE A 291 11.08 10.69 8.32
N LEU A 292 11.29 11.26 9.51
CA LEU A 292 12.01 10.59 10.60
C LEU A 292 11.39 9.25 11.01
N PRO A 293 10.05 9.11 11.16
CA PRO A 293 9.45 7.82 11.47
C PRO A 293 9.71 6.75 10.41
N LEU A 294 9.74 7.14 9.12
CA LEU A 294 10.03 6.21 8.04
C LEU A 294 11.48 5.69 8.12
N ALA A 295 12.44 6.59 8.39
CA ALA A 295 13.83 6.22 8.55
C ALA A 295 14.05 5.28 9.74
N ILE A 296 13.38 5.54 10.88
CA ILE A 296 13.42 4.68 12.06
C ILE A 296 12.79 3.31 11.75
N CYS A 297 11.65 3.27 11.07
CA CYS A 297 11.03 2.02 10.67
C CYS A 297 11.93 1.20 9.73
N ALA A 298 12.59 1.83 8.75
CA ALA A 298 13.53 1.14 7.86
C ALA A 298 14.74 0.56 8.64
N LEU A 299 15.22 1.27 9.65
CA LEU A 299 16.27 0.76 10.53
C LEU A 299 15.76 -0.40 11.39
N ALA A 300 14.54 -0.35 11.90
CA ALA A 300 13.91 -1.46 12.64
C ALA A 300 13.68 -2.69 11.74
N VAL A 301 13.30 -2.49 10.47
CA VAL A 301 13.26 -3.56 9.44
C VAL A 301 14.61 -4.24 9.32
N THR A 302 15.70 -3.47 9.26
CA THR A 302 17.08 -4.03 9.26
C THR A 302 17.34 -4.89 10.47
N GLY A 303 17.00 -4.39 11.67
CA GLY A 303 17.17 -5.14 12.92
C GLY A 303 16.38 -6.45 12.93
N GLY A 304 15.10 -6.40 12.53
CA GLY A 304 14.25 -7.59 12.43
C GLY A 304 14.82 -8.64 11.48
N LEU A 305 15.22 -8.23 10.27
CA LEU A 305 15.82 -9.13 9.26
C LEU A 305 17.16 -9.72 9.74
N THR A 306 17.97 -8.93 10.43
CA THR A 306 19.25 -9.41 11.00
C THR A 306 19.00 -10.47 12.08
N ILE A 307 18.02 -10.25 12.95
CA ILE A 307 17.62 -11.23 13.97
C ILE A 307 17.11 -12.51 13.29
N MET A 308 16.28 -12.39 12.25
CA MET A 308 15.78 -13.53 11.47
C MET A 308 16.92 -14.30 10.79
N ALA A 309 17.93 -13.61 10.27
CA ALA A 309 19.08 -14.21 9.58
C ALA A 309 19.90 -15.13 10.50
N ILE A 310 19.98 -14.83 11.78
CA ILE A 310 20.74 -15.58 12.78
C ILE A 310 19.87 -16.45 13.71
N ALA A 311 18.55 -16.48 13.45
CA ALA A 311 17.62 -17.21 14.32
C ALA A 311 17.82 -18.73 14.20
N THR A 312 18.08 -19.36 15.34
CA THR A 312 18.21 -20.82 15.49
C THR A 312 17.09 -21.43 16.33
N THR A 313 16.27 -20.61 16.96
CA THR A 313 15.14 -21.03 17.78
C THR A 313 13.86 -20.30 17.35
N LEU A 314 12.70 -20.94 17.54
CA LEU A 314 11.41 -20.37 17.21
C LEU A 314 11.17 -19.01 17.90
N ALA A 315 11.56 -18.87 19.17
CA ALA A 315 11.38 -17.62 19.92
C ALA A 315 12.14 -16.44 19.28
N VAL A 316 13.40 -16.66 18.87
CA VAL A 316 14.21 -15.63 18.18
C VAL A 316 13.64 -15.34 16.80
N ALA A 317 13.19 -16.36 16.08
CA ALA A 317 12.56 -16.22 14.79
C ALA A 317 11.27 -15.36 14.86
N LEU A 318 10.41 -15.66 15.84
CA LEU A 318 9.20 -14.89 16.10
C LEU A 318 9.48 -13.43 16.46
N LEU A 319 10.49 -13.20 17.32
CA LEU A 319 10.90 -11.84 17.69
C LEU A 319 11.39 -11.05 16.47
N GLY A 320 12.27 -11.64 15.67
CA GLY A 320 12.79 -11.02 14.44
C GLY A 320 11.65 -10.67 13.47
N TYR A 321 10.74 -11.62 13.24
CA TYR A 321 9.60 -11.40 12.37
C TYR A 321 8.62 -10.35 12.93
N ALA A 322 8.35 -10.34 14.23
CA ALA A 322 7.48 -9.34 14.85
C ALA A 322 8.04 -7.92 14.65
N ILE A 323 9.35 -7.73 14.89
CA ILE A 323 10.01 -6.43 14.67
C ILE A 323 9.94 -6.04 13.20
N PHE A 324 10.32 -6.96 12.30
CA PHE A 324 10.27 -6.73 10.86
C PHE A 324 8.85 -6.37 10.38
N GLY A 325 7.87 -7.21 10.70
CA GLY A 325 6.51 -7.10 10.21
C GLY A 325 5.80 -5.84 10.74
N LEU A 326 5.99 -5.49 12.02
CA LEU A 326 5.48 -4.23 12.58
C LEU A 326 6.12 -3.03 11.88
N ALA A 327 7.44 -3.01 11.78
CA ALA A 327 8.17 -1.88 11.22
C ALA A 327 7.86 -1.68 9.73
N SER A 328 7.82 -2.75 8.92
CA SER A 328 7.49 -2.69 7.50
C SER A 328 6.04 -2.24 7.26
N SER A 329 5.08 -2.77 8.03
CA SER A 329 3.68 -2.38 7.91
C SER A 329 3.46 -0.91 8.26
N ILE A 330 4.07 -0.41 9.35
CA ILE A 330 4.01 1.01 9.74
C ILE A 330 4.68 1.86 8.67
N PHE A 331 5.86 1.46 8.19
CA PHE A 331 6.58 2.15 7.13
C PHE A 331 5.71 2.33 5.88
N LEU A 332 5.14 1.26 5.35
CA LEU A 332 4.36 1.30 4.11
C LEU A 332 3.09 2.13 4.25
N ALA A 333 2.41 2.04 5.39
CA ALA A 333 1.22 2.83 5.67
C ALA A 333 1.53 4.34 5.70
N LEU A 334 2.54 4.74 6.47
CA LEU A 334 2.96 6.14 6.57
C LEU A 334 3.58 6.65 5.29
N HIS A 335 4.40 5.83 4.62
CA HIS A 335 5.06 6.21 3.38
C HIS A 335 4.06 6.65 2.31
N SER A 336 2.94 5.94 2.16
CA SER A 336 1.91 6.27 1.17
C SER A 336 1.37 7.70 1.33
N SER A 337 1.20 8.17 2.57
CA SER A 337 0.74 9.53 2.85
C SER A 337 1.87 10.56 2.79
N GLN A 338 3.09 10.20 3.25
CA GLN A 338 4.22 11.12 3.23
C GLN A 338 4.76 11.36 1.82
N THR A 339 4.62 10.39 0.91
CA THR A 339 4.93 10.57 -0.51
C THR A 339 4.23 11.79 -1.10
N LEU A 340 3.01 12.09 -0.67
CA LEU A 340 2.24 13.25 -1.14
C LEU A 340 2.89 14.61 -0.82
N ARG A 341 3.87 14.65 0.10
CA ARG A 341 4.60 15.88 0.45
C ARG A 341 5.78 16.16 -0.48
N VAL A 342 6.32 15.12 -1.09
CA VAL A 342 7.55 15.19 -1.90
C VAL A 342 7.27 15.15 -3.41
N LEU A 343 6.00 15.06 -3.82
CA LEU A 343 5.65 15.07 -5.24
C LEU A 343 5.97 16.42 -5.87
N PRO A 344 6.65 16.44 -7.03
CA PRO A 344 7.15 17.68 -7.66
C PRO A 344 6.06 18.63 -8.13
N SER A 345 4.89 18.07 -8.53
CA SER A 345 3.82 18.86 -9.13
C SER A 345 2.44 18.42 -8.63
N ALA A 346 1.63 19.40 -8.24
CA ALA A 346 0.23 19.17 -7.90
C ALA A 346 -0.61 18.77 -9.12
N GLU A 347 -0.27 19.26 -10.32
CA GLU A 347 -1.00 19.01 -11.55
C GLU A 347 -0.84 17.57 -12.06
N HIS A 348 0.30 16.94 -11.79
CA HIS A 348 0.65 15.60 -12.27
C HIS A 348 0.64 14.54 -11.16
N ARG A 349 -0.04 14.83 -10.05
CA ARG A 349 -0.03 14.02 -8.83
C ARG A 349 -0.50 12.59 -9.06
N GLY A 350 -1.53 12.40 -9.88
CA GLY A 350 -2.04 11.07 -10.21
C GLY A 350 -1.05 10.26 -11.03
N ARG A 351 -0.43 10.85 -12.05
CA ARG A 351 0.63 10.21 -12.84
C ARG A 351 1.82 9.82 -11.96
N ASP A 352 2.28 10.75 -11.14
CA ASP A 352 3.48 10.55 -10.32
C ASP A 352 3.25 9.46 -9.24
N LEU A 353 2.06 9.40 -8.64
CA LEU A 353 1.66 8.29 -7.77
C LEU A 353 1.55 6.97 -8.53
N GLY A 354 1.16 6.99 -9.81
CA GLY A 354 1.21 5.82 -10.68
C GLY A 354 2.63 5.26 -10.82
N VAL A 355 3.62 6.12 -10.98
CA VAL A 355 5.05 5.73 -10.97
C VAL A 355 5.46 5.18 -9.60
N PHE A 356 4.98 5.78 -8.50
CA PHE A 356 5.22 5.24 -7.16
C PHE A 356 4.61 3.84 -6.98
N ASN A 357 3.50 3.54 -7.63
CA ASN A 357 2.87 2.22 -7.56
C ASN A 357 3.72 1.09 -8.16
N LEU A 358 4.70 1.40 -9.01
CA LEU A 358 5.67 0.41 -9.51
C LEU A 358 6.45 -0.25 -8.34
N THR A 359 6.62 0.45 -7.23
CA THR A 359 7.25 -0.13 -6.03
C THR A 359 6.46 -1.31 -5.45
N ASN A 360 5.19 -1.46 -5.77
CA ASN A 360 4.37 -2.59 -5.33
C ASN A 360 4.46 -3.79 -6.31
N THR A 361 4.73 -3.54 -7.59
CA THR A 361 4.73 -4.58 -8.62
C THR A 361 6.12 -5.09 -8.97
N VAL A 362 7.13 -4.21 -9.01
CA VAL A 362 8.53 -4.57 -9.31
C VAL A 362 9.11 -5.60 -8.31
N PRO A 363 8.87 -5.50 -6.99
CA PRO A 363 9.38 -6.50 -6.05
C PRO A 363 8.93 -7.92 -6.35
N SER A 364 7.70 -8.13 -6.79
CA SER A 364 7.20 -9.49 -7.13
C SER A 364 7.90 -10.09 -8.34
N LEU A 365 8.50 -9.27 -9.21
CA LEU A 365 9.32 -9.73 -10.33
C LEU A 365 10.76 -10.05 -9.91
N ILE A 366 11.32 -9.29 -8.95
CA ILE A 366 12.70 -9.44 -8.48
C ILE A 366 12.85 -10.62 -7.53
N MET A 367 11.87 -10.79 -6.66
CA MET A 367 11.93 -11.72 -5.53
C MET A 367 12.19 -13.18 -5.85
N PRO A 368 11.51 -13.80 -6.84
CA PRO A 368 11.76 -15.19 -7.15
C PRO A 368 13.23 -15.42 -7.57
N TRP A 369 13.82 -14.50 -8.31
CA TRP A 369 15.21 -14.56 -8.75
C TRP A 369 16.20 -14.46 -7.60
N LEU A 370 15.98 -13.52 -6.66
CA LEU A 370 16.84 -13.39 -5.48
C LEU A 370 16.79 -14.66 -4.62
N THR A 371 15.59 -15.19 -4.41
CA THR A 371 15.40 -16.39 -3.60
C THR A 371 16.05 -17.61 -4.24
N LEU A 372 15.83 -17.84 -5.55
CA LEU A 372 16.41 -18.96 -6.27
C LEU A 372 17.94 -18.86 -6.38
N ALA A 373 18.50 -17.66 -6.45
CA ALA A 373 19.94 -17.47 -6.52
C ALA A 373 20.63 -17.70 -5.17
N LEU A 374 19.99 -17.34 -4.06
CA LEU A 374 20.65 -17.31 -2.75
C LEU A 374 20.28 -18.52 -1.87
N VAL A 375 19.00 -18.84 -1.77
CA VAL A 375 18.52 -19.79 -0.76
C VAL A 375 19.04 -21.21 -0.97
N PRO A 376 19.10 -21.77 -2.20
CA PRO A 376 19.60 -23.13 -2.40
C PRO A 376 21.07 -23.30 -2.05
N THR A 377 21.88 -22.24 -2.20
CA THR A 377 23.34 -22.30 -2.00
C THR A 377 23.77 -21.82 -0.62
N TYR A 378 23.13 -20.76 -0.11
CA TYR A 378 23.58 -20.05 1.10
C TYR A 378 22.51 -20.03 2.21
N GLY A 379 21.33 -20.59 1.97
CA GLY A 379 20.22 -20.60 2.92
C GLY A 379 19.49 -19.24 3.05
N PHE A 380 18.41 -19.23 3.84
CA PHE A 380 17.60 -18.04 4.08
C PHE A 380 18.37 -16.92 4.82
N GLY A 381 19.37 -17.27 5.64
CA GLY A 381 20.19 -16.28 6.35
C GLY A 381 20.87 -15.29 5.39
N ALA A 382 21.44 -15.79 4.28
CA ALA A 382 22.08 -14.96 3.27
C ALA A 382 21.07 -14.02 2.59
N LEU A 383 19.87 -14.53 2.26
CA LEU A 383 18.80 -13.71 1.73
C LEU A 383 18.42 -12.59 2.70
N PHE A 384 18.23 -12.90 3.98
CA PHE A 384 17.84 -11.89 4.97
C PHE A 384 18.95 -10.86 5.24
N PHE A 385 20.23 -11.24 5.22
CA PHE A 385 21.33 -10.27 5.28
C PHE A 385 21.36 -9.34 4.07
N LEU A 386 21.10 -9.86 2.87
CA LEU A 386 20.97 -9.00 1.68
C LEU A 386 19.81 -8.00 1.85
N LEU A 387 18.63 -8.50 2.24
CA LEU A 387 17.45 -7.66 2.47
C LEU A 387 17.67 -6.64 3.59
N ALA A 388 18.37 -7.02 4.66
CA ALA A 388 18.79 -6.09 5.71
C ALA A 388 19.70 -4.99 5.17
N GLY A 389 20.65 -5.33 4.30
CA GLY A 389 21.48 -4.36 3.59
C GLY A 389 20.67 -3.37 2.75
N LEU A 390 19.66 -3.86 2.02
CA LEU A 390 18.75 -2.99 1.27
C LEU A 390 17.95 -2.05 2.19
N ALA A 391 17.50 -2.54 3.34
CA ALA A 391 16.79 -1.74 4.33
C ALA A 391 17.70 -0.68 5.00
N VAL A 392 18.99 -0.98 5.22
CA VAL A 392 19.99 0.03 5.64
C VAL A 392 20.10 1.14 4.61
N VAL A 393 20.23 0.80 3.34
CA VAL A 393 20.28 1.81 2.26
C VAL A 393 19.01 2.66 2.26
N ALA A 394 17.83 2.05 2.39
CA ALA A 394 16.58 2.78 2.51
C ALA A 394 16.57 3.74 3.70
N SER A 395 17.05 3.29 4.86
CA SER A 395 17.16 4.12 6.07
C SER A 395 18.11 5.31 5.86
N ILE A 396 19.29 5.09 5.26
CA ILE A 396 20.26 6.16 4.95
C ILE A 396 19.66 7.17 3.98
N LEU A 397 19.00 6.71 2.90
CA LEU A 397 18.33 7.59 1.94
C LEU A 397 17.34 8.53 2.63
N LEU A 398 16.58 8.01 3.61
CA LEU A 398 15.58 8.79 4.33
C LEU A 398 16.19 9.70 5.39
N PHE A 399 17.20 9.26 6.16
CA PHE A 399 17.87 10.11 7.15
C PHE A 399 18.61 11.30 6.52
N THR A 400 19.08 11.13 5.29
CA THR A 400 19.80 12.19 4.55
C THR A 400 18.86 13.13 3.78
N MET A 401 17.54 12.90 3.85
CA MET A 401 16.56 13.82 3.27
C MET A 401 16.41 15.06 4.16
N PRO A 402 16.40 16.26 3.56
CA PRO A 402 16.09 17.47 4.30
C PRO A 402 14.65 17.40 4.82
N SER A 403 14.44 17.93 6.02
CA SER A 403 13.07 18.03 6.57
C SER A 403 12.23 18.93 5.67
N PRO A 404 11.07 18.49 5.17
CA PRO A 404 10.23 19.31 4.29
C PRO A 404 9.54 20.49 5.02
N ILE A 405 9.74 20.61 6.31
CA ILE A 405 9.17 21.66 7.16
C ILE A 405 10.30 22.21 8.02
N ALA A 406 11.00 23.18 7.50
CA ALA A 406 11.85 24.09 8.26
C ALA A 406 12.06 25.37 7.44
N GLU A 407 11.01 26.17 7.34
CA GLU A 407 11.15 27.61 7.15
C GLU A 407 10.11 28.23 8.13
N ASP A 408 10.67 28.85 9.20
CA ASP A 408 9.95 29.63 10.20
C ASP A 408 9.27 30.84 9.56
#